data_fa2d1ff999c54f3a66f0d36a576b489e
#
_entry.id   fa2d1ff999c54f3a66f0d36a576b489e
#
_cell.length_a   1.000
_cell.length_b   1.000
_cell.length_c   1.000
_cell.angle_alpha   90.00
_cell.angle_beta   90.00
_cell.angle_gamma   90.00
#
_symmetry.space_group_name_H-M   'P 1'
#
loop_
_entity.id
_entity.type
_entity.pdbx_description
1 polymer ?
#
loop_
_entity_poly.entity_id
_entity_poly.type
_entity_poly.pdbx_seq_one_letter_code
_entity_poly.pdbx_strand_id
1 'polypeptide(L)'
;MTNWIIEDLQPLYVVQSPSFRKLISELDSGFIMPDEKGIKKVIADTYNSTIPALIEKIRMKSKSVSLTTDMWTARSEQGYIGITCSYIDSKFTLHEITLTVNYVRYPHTAEHITESLEEILEDWKLREKVFVITTDNAANMKKAVSNMNAIQWQGCDAHTLQLIIGKGLVPVKVLVKRVKRLIEFFMSSKQSERLEDIQKKYPDANKADDNLQDDEPKENIVSFN
;
A
#
# COMPACT_ATOMS: atom_id res chain seq x y z
N MET A 1 24.88 6.75 -0.44
CA MET A 1 24.52 5.32 -0.28
C MET A 1 23.25 5.12 0.54
N THR A 2 23.14 5.66 1.76
CA THR A 2 21.92 5.51 2.59
C THR A 2 20.66 6.01 1.87
N ASN A 3 20.72 7.16 1.17
CA ASN A 3 19.60 7.66 0.38
C ASN A 3 19.19 6.67 -0.71
N TRP A 4 20.15 6.09 -1.44
CA TRP A 4 19.85 5.07 -2.44
C TRP A 4 19.17 3.83 -1.83
N ILE A 5 19.64 3.37 -0.65
CA ILE A 5 19.00 2.23 0.04
C ILE A 5 17.54 2.55 0.38
N ILE A 6 17.24 3.78 0.81
CA ILE A 6 15.88 4.20 1.19
C ILE A 6 15.01 4.41 -0.06
N GLU A 7 15.50 5.14 -1.05
CA GLU A 7 14.74 5.50 -2.26
C GLU A 7 14.38 4.28 -3.12
N ASP A 8 15.34 3.35 -3.28
CA ASP A 8 15.16 2.14 -4.08
C ASP A 8 14.71 0.92 -3.24
N LEU A 9 14.38 1.12 -1.96
CA LEU A 9 13.96 0.06 -1.03
C LEU A 9 14.90 -1.14 -1.01
N GLN A 10 16.22 -0.87 -1.10
CA GLN A 10 17.22 -1.94 -1.11
C GLN A 10 17.31 -2.64 0.26
N PRO A 11 17.51 -3.97 0.28
CA PRO A 11 17.66 -4.69 1.53
C PRO A 11 18.95 -4.24 2.23
N LEU A 12 18.90 -4.01 3.55
CA LEU A 12 20.03 -3.48 4.31
C LEU A 12 21.28 -4.35 4.24
N TYR A 13 21.11 -5.68 4.06
CA TYR A 13 22.23 -6.60 3.93
C TYR A 13 23.03 -6.43 2.61
N VAL A 14 22.55 -5.63 1.65
CA VAL A 14 23.28 -5.36 0.40
C VAL A 14 24.70 -4.85 0.67
N VAL A 15 24.90 -4.06 1.74
CA VAL A 15 26.21 -3.55 2.12
C VAL A 15 27.19 -4.63 2.61
N GLN A 16 26.71 -5.83 2.88
CA GLN A 16 27.52 -6.99 3.26
C GLN A 16 27.90 -7.85 2.05
N SER A 17 27.23 -7.66 0.90
CA SER A 17 27.51 -8.42 -0.32
C SER A 17 28.94 -8.21 -0.80
N PRO A 18 29.76 -9.27 -0.95
CA PRO A 18 31.15 -9.14 -1.39
C PRO A 18 31.29 -8.47 -2.75
N SER A 19 30.42 -8.80 -3.71
CA SER A 19 30.41 -8.19 -5.05
C SER A 19 30.04 -6.72 -5.02
N PHE A 20 29.09 -6.30 -4.18
CA PHE A 20 28.73 -4.91 -4.01
C PHE A 20 29.88 -4.13 -3.34
N ARG A 21 30.50 -4.67 -2.30
CA ARG A 21 31.65 -4.06 -1.66
C ARG A 21 32.82 -3.90 -2.63
N LYS A 22 33.09 -4.90 -3.47
CA LYS A 22 34.10 -4.83 -4.50
C LYS A 22 33.80 -3.72 -5.52
N LEU A 23 32.57 -3.64 -6.01
CA LEU A 23 32.14 -2.57 -6.93
C LEU A 23 32.41 -1.18 -6.34
N ILE A 24 32.00 -0.95 -5.09
CA ILE A 24 32.20 0.35 -4.45
C ILE A 24 33.70 0.65 -4.25
N SER A 25 34.52 -0.34 -3.86
CA SER A 25 35.97 -0.13 -3.69
C SER A 25 36.69 0.12 -5.01
N GLU A 26 36.20 -0.38 -6.14
CA GLU A 26 36.70 -0.08 -7.48
C GLU A 26 36.33 1.34 -7.95
N LEU A 27 35.14 1.84 -7.55
CA LEU A 27 34.69 3.21 -7.84
C LEU A 27 35.36 4.25 -6.96
N ASP A 28 35.53 3.96 -5.69
CA ASP A 28 36.22 4.82 -4.70
C ASP A 28 36.90 3.96 -3.65
N SER A 29 38.23 3.79 -3.81
CA SER A 29 39.05 3.00 -2.91
C SER A 29 39.21 3.63 -1.50
N GLY A 30 38.90 4.91 -1.35
CA GLY A 30 38.94 5.64 -0.07
C GLY A 30 37.60 5.52 0.70
N PHE A 31 36.55 5.04 0.08
CA PHE A 31 35.24 4.94 0.73
C PHE A 31 35.18 3.75 1.69
N ILE A 32 34.97 4.04 2.97
CA ILE A 32 34.78 3.01 4.00
C ILE A 32 33.33 2.60 4.02
N MET A 33 33.05 1.39 3.50
CA MET A 33 31.70 0.83 3.47
C MET A 33 31.20 0.57 4.90
N PRO A 34 30.10 1.20 5.35
CA PRO A 34 29.49 0.89 6.64
C PRO A 34 28.94 -0.54 6.65
N ASP A 35 28.80 -1.09 7.83
CA ASP A 35 28.06 -2.33 8.04
C ASP A 35 26.54 -2.07 8.11
N GLU A 36 25.73 -3.14 8.15
CA GLU A 36 24.28 -3.04 8.27
C GLU A 36 23.85 -2.28 9.53
N LYS A 37 24.56 -2.46 10.66
CA LYS A 37 24.29 -1.76 11.90
C LYS A 37 24.52 -0.26 11.78
N GLY A 38 25.60 0.13 11.09
CA GLY A 38 25.91 1.53 10.79
C GLY A 38 24.82 2.17 9.92
N ILE A 39 24.35 1.47 8.88
CA ILE A 39 23.25 1.97 8.05
C ILE A 39 21.96 2.13 8.86
N LYS A 40 21.58 1.12 9.67
CA LYS A 40 20.39 1.21 10.56
C LYS A 40 20.48 2.41 11.48
N LYS A 41 21.66 2.66 12.05
CA LYS A 41 21.88 3.82 12.93
C LYS A 41 21.70 5.13 12.16
N VAL A 42 22.30 5.29 10.99
CA VAL A 42 22.14 6.51 10.17
C VAL A 42 20.69 6.75 9.81
N ILE A 43 19.94 5.70 9.42
CA ILE A 43 18.51 5.81 9.13
C ILE A 43 17.74 6.28 10.37
N ALA A 44 17.97 5.67 11.53
CA ALA A 44 17.31 6.03 12.79
C ALA A 44 17.62 7.47 13.21
N ASP A 45 18.90 7.87 13.16
CA ASP A 45 19.34 9.22 13.52
C ASP A 45 18.71 10.27 12.58
N THR A 46 18.67 9.97 11.27
CA THR A 46 18.04 10.84 10.26
C THR A 46 16.53 10.95 10.51
N TYR A 47 15.86 9.84 10.77
CA TYR A 47 14.43 9.82 11.12
C TYR A 47 14.18 10.71 12.34
N ASN A 48 14.87 10.46 13.45
CA ASN A 48 14.68 11.18 14.70
C ASN A 48 14.95 12.69 14.57
N SER A 49 15.91 13.10 13.73
CA SER A 49 16.20 14.51 13.48
C SER A 49 15.19 15.17 12.53
N THR A 50 14.57 14.42 11.64
CA THR A 50 13.64 14.94 10.62
C THR A 50 12.22 15.12 11.17
N ILE A 51 11.77 14.22 12.05
CA ILE A 51 10.39 14.23 12.57
C ILE A 51 9.99 15.56 13.22
N PRO A 52 10.79 16.18 14.12
CA PRO A 52 10.41 17.46 14.71
C PRO A 52 10.20 18.58 13.68
N ALA A 53 11.07 18.64 12.67
CA ALA A 53 10.93 19.62 11.58
C ALA A 53 9.70 19.36 10.71
N LEU A 54 9.36 18.08 10.50
CA LEU A 54 8.17 17.68 9.74
C LEU A 54 6.87 18.02 10.50
N ILE A 55 6.82 17.75 11.79
CA ILE A 55 5.70 18.14 12.66
C ILE A 55 5.46 19.65 12.55
N GLU A 56 6.51 20.45 12.71
CA GLU A 56 6.40 21.90 12.65
C GLU A 56 5.97 22.35 11.24
N LYS A 57 6.50 21.77 10.20
CA LYS A 57 6.10 22.06 8.81
C LYS A 57 4.60 21.80 8.58
N ILE A 58 4.08 20.68 9.05
CA ILE A 58 2.64 20.38 8.93
C ILE A 58 1.84 21.39 9.72
N ARG A 59 2.23 21.67 10.97
CA ARG A 59 1.56 22.62 11.84
C ARG A 59 1.49 24.03 11.26
N MET A 60 2.55 24.50 10.64
CA MET A 60 2.63 25.83 10.03
C MET A 60 1.85 25.93 8.72
N LYS A 61 1.89 24.89 7.89
CA LYS A 61 1.31 24.94 6.54
C LYS A 61 -0.14 24.50 6.47
N SER A 62 -0.62 23.68 7.40
CA SER A 62 -2.00 23.22 7.41
C SER A 62 -2.89 24.03 8.33
N LYS A 63 -4.11 24.35 7.90
CA LYS A 63 -5.19 24.82 8.79
C LYS A 63 -5.88 23.64 9.46
N SER A 64 -6.18 22.61 8.68
CA SER A 64 -6.76 21.34 9.10
C SER A 64 -6.11 20.22 8.32
N VAL A 65 -6.19 19.00 8.84
CA VAL A 65 -5.66 17.81 8.20
C VAL A 65 -6.74 16.72 8.17
N SER A 66 -6.67 15.88 7.15
CA SER A 66 -7.40 14.62 7.08
C SER A 66 -6.43 13.45 7.23
N LEU A 67 -6.89 12.38 7.85
CA LEU A 67 -6.09 11.17 7.97
C LEU A 67 -6.73 10.02 7.20
N THR A 68 -5.89 9.20 6.62
CA THR A 68 -6.28 7.89 6.12
C THR A 68 -5.54 6.84 6.93
N THR A 69 -6.25 5.87 7.45
CA THR A 69 -5.65 4.80 8.23
C THR A 69 -6.13 3.44 7.75
N ASP A 70 -5.20 2.50 7.74
CA ASP A 70 -5.45 1.10 7.44
C ASP A 70 -4.83 0.23 8.53
N MET A 71 -5.44 -0.92 8.79
CA MET A 71 -4.96 -1.88 9.77
C MET A 71 -4.83 -3.25 9.15
N TRP A 72 -3.67 -3.86 9.31
CA TRP A 72 -3.41 -5.19 8.76
C TRP A 72 -2.69 -6.10 9.75
N THR A 73 -2.80 -7.39 9.52
CA THR A 73 -2.06 -8.40 10.26
C THR A 73 -0.88 -8.87 9.41
N ALA A 74 0.33 -8.75 9.95
CA ALA A 74 1.54 -9.25 9.30
C ALA A 74 1.58 -10.79 9.33
N ARG A 75 2.47 -11.39 8.55
CA ARG A 75 2.70 -12.85 8.56
C ARG A 75 3.13 -13.39 9.93
N SER A 76 3.68 -12.54 10.78
CA SER A 76 4.03 -12.83 12.18
C SER A 76 2.84 -12.77 13.15
N GLU A 77 1.61 -12.68 12.64
CA GLU A 77 0.35 -12.54 13.41
C GLU A 77 0.26 -11.24 14.24
N GLN A 78 1.14 -10.30 13.99
CA GLN A 78 1.12 -8.99 14.66
C GLN A 78 0.24 -8.00 13.89
N GLY A 79 -0.59 -7.24 14.60
CA GLY A 79 -1.40 -6.17 14.03
C GLY A 79 -0.62 -4.87 13.90
N TYR A 80 -0.77 -4.20 12.79
CA TYR A 80 -0.18 -2.89 12.54
C TYR A 80 -1.23 -1.91 12.07
N ILE A 81 -1.05 -0.65 12.42
CA ILE A 81 -1.84 0.48 11.93
C ILE A 81 -0.91 1.45 11.19
N GLY A 82 -1.28 1.78 9.95
CA GLY A 82 -0.60 2.79 9.16
C GLY A 82 -1.45 4.05 9.07
N ILE A 83 -0.82 5.22 9.18
CA ILE A 83 -1.51 6.51 9.13
C ILE A 83 -0.83 7.42 8.13
N THR A 84 -1.62 7.91 7.18
CA THR A 84 -1.23 8.95 6.22
C THR A 84 -2.01 10.23 6.53
N CYS A 85 -1.30 11.34 6.59
CA CYS A 85 -1.86 12.68 6.79
C CYS A 85 -1.88 13.42 5.46
N SER A 86 -3.03 13.97 5.11
CA SER A 86 -3.22 14.78 3.91
C SER A 86 -3.69 16.18 4.30
N TYR A 87 -3.12 17.21 3.69
CA TYR A 87 -3.55 18.59 3.88
C TYR A 87 -3.31 19.43 2.63
N ILE A 88 -4.05 20.54 2.52
CA ILE A 88 -3.88 21.53 1.46
C ILE A 88 -3.24 22.77 2.06
N ASP A 89 -2.16 23.26 1.45
CA ASP A 89 -1.47 24.46 1.89
C ASP A 89 -2.14 25.76 1.33
N SER A 90 -1.62 26.91 1.71
CA SER A 90 -2.13 28.22 1.28
C SER A 90 -2.01 28.47 -0.23
N LYS A 91 -1.25 27.65 -0.96
CA LYS A 91 -1.11 27.70 -2.43
C LYS A 91 -2.02 26.69 -3.14
N PHE A 92 -2.94 26.06 -2.42
CA PHE A 92 -3.81 25.00 -2.90
C PHE A 92 -3.06 23.74 -3.37
N THR A 93 -1.87 23.49 -2.83
CA THR A 93 -1.11 22.28 -3.11
C THR A 93 -1.49 21.21 -2.08
N LEU A 94 -1.86 20.02 -2.58
CA LEU A 94 -2.10 18.84 -1.76
C LEU A 94 -0.75 18.26 -1.31
N HIS A 95 -0.63 18.00 -0.03
CA HIS A 95 0.49 17.31 0.57
C HIS A 95 0.00 16.02 1.23
N GLU A 96 0.73 14.93 1.02
CA GLU A 96 0.48 13.64 1.65
C GLU A 96 1.76 13.15 2.33
N ILE A 97 1.64 12.72 3.56
CA ILE A 97 2.77 12.32 4.40
C ILE A 97 2.36 11.11 5.23
N THR A 98 3.07 10.00 5.07
CA THR A 98 2.93 8.88 5.99
C THR A 98 3.52 9.26 7.34
N LEU A 99 2.68 9.32 8.37
CA LEU A 99 3.09 9.68 9.71
C LEU A 99 3.85 8.54 10.37
N THR A 100 3.24 7.36 10.38
CA THR A 100 3.80 6.20 11.07
C THR A 100 3.17 4.89 10.63
N VAL A 101 3.86 3.81 10.95
CA VAL A 101 3.33 2.45 11.00
C VAL A 101 3.64 1.89 12.38
N ASN A 102 2.62 1.76 13.21
CA ASN A 102 2.76 1.32 14.60
C ASN A 102 2.16 -0.07 14.82
N TYR A 103 2.77 -0.82 15.73
CA TYR A 103 2.21 -2.06 16.24
C TYR A 103 0.99 -1.76 17.12
N VAL A 104 -0.10 -2.50 16.90
CA VAL A 104 -1.30 -2.45 17.74
C VAL A 104 -1.42 -3.75 18.51
N ARG A 105 -1.45 -3.64 19.82
CA ARG A 105 -1.54 -4.80 20.70
C ARG A 105 -2.89 -5.51 20.56
N TYR A 106 -2.87 -6.84 20.55
CA TYR A 106 -4.07 -7.67 20.66
C TYR A 106 -4.73 -7.53 22.05
N PRO A 107 -6.06 -7.56 22.17
CA PRO A 107 -7.04 -7.66 21.08
C PRO A 107 -7.24 -6.32 20.36
N HIS A 108 -7.53 -6.38 19.05
CA HIS A 108 -7.78 -5.18 18.23
C HIS A 108 -9.22 -4.68 18.45
N THR A 109 -9.54 -4.30 19.67
CA THR A 109 -10.82 -3.68 20.02
C THR A 109 -10.86 -2.22 19.59
N ALA A 110 -12.06 -1.66 19.51
CA ALA A 110 -12.22 -0.25 19.20
C ALA A 110 -11.49 0.65 20.20
N GLU A 111 -11.48 0.27 21.47
CA GLU A 111 -10.83 1.01 22.57
C GLU A 111 -9.31 1.06 22.35
N HIS A 112 -8.66 -0.09 22.12
CA HIS A 112 -7.21 -0.14 21.88
C HIS A 112 -6.80 0.59 20.58
N ILE A 113 -7.65 0.54 19.56
CA ILE A 113 -7.42 1.30 18.32
C ILE A 113 -7.56 2.80 18.61
N THR A 114 -8.56 3.21 19.37
CA THR A 114 -8.73 4.63 19.77
C THR A 114 -7.51 5.13 20.53
N GLU A 115 -7.05 4.38 21.54
CA GLU A 115 -5.85 4.72 22.32
C GLU A 115 -4.63 4.90 21.42
N SER A 116 -4.38 3.94 20.52
CA SER A 116 -3.27 4.03 19.57
C SER A 116 -3.36 5.23 18.64
N LEU A 117 -4.57 5.57 18.17
CA LEU A 117 -4.78 6.75 17.32
C LEU A 117 -4.53 8.04 18.11
N GLU A 118 -5.06 8.17 19.32
CA GLU A 118 -4.85 9.35 20.16
C GLU A 118 -3.37 9.53 20.52
N GLU A 119 -2.65 8.47 20.91
CA GLU A 119 -1.20 8.52 21.15
C GLU A 119 -0.43 9.06 19.94
N ILE A 120 -0.72 8.53 18.73
CA ILE A 120 -0.06 8.98 17.51
C ILE A 120 -0.38 10.46 17.23
N LEU A 121 -1.62 10.88 17.42
CA LEU A 121 -2.01 12.27 17.20
C LEU A 121 -1.36 13.23 18.18
N GLU A 122 -1.16 12.83 19.44
CA GLU A 122 -0.43 13.60 20.44
C GLU A 122 1.07 13.69 20.09
N ASP A 123 1.71 12.58 19.73
CA ASP A 123 3.11 12.54 19.31
C ASP A 123 3.38 13.48 18.14
N TRP A 124 2.47 13.49 17.16
CA TRP A 124 2.54 14.37 16.00
C TRP A 124 1.99 15.79 16.23
N LYS A 125 1.44 16.05 17.42
CA LYS A 125 0.80 17.34 17.77
C LYS A 125 -0.24 17.79 16.77
N LEU A 126 -1.02 16.84 16.25
CA LEU A 126 -2.05 17.08 15.23
C LEU A 126 -3.48 16.97 15.75
N ARG A 127 -3.67 16.56 17.01
CA ARG A 127 -4.99 16.29 17.59
C ARG A 127 -6.03 17.38 17.31
N GLU A 128 -5.64 18.64 17.47
CA GLU A 128 -6.50 19.81 17.27
C GLU A 128 -6.76 20.18 15.80
N LYS A 129 -6.01 19.56 14.86
CA LYS A 129 -6.11 19.87 13.44
C LYS A 129 -6.83 18.80 12.63
N VAL A 130 -6.96 17.59 13.17
CA VAL A 130 -7.65 16.50 12.49
C VAL A 130 -9.16 16.73 12.58
N PHE A 131 -9.82 16.76 11.41
CA PHE A 131 -11.27 16.88 11.35
C PHE A 131 -11.94 15.59 10.83
N VAL A 132 -11.25 14.78 10.07
CA VAL A 132 -11.78 13.53 9.52
C VAL A 132 -10.71 12.45 9.49
N ILE A 133 -11.12 11.21 9.80
CA ILE A 133 -10.31 10.01 9.61
C ILE A 133 -11.06 9.06 8.69
N THR A 134 -10.41 8.71 7.57
CA THR A 134 -10.90 7.71 6.62
C THR A 134 -10.32 6.34 6.96
N THR A 135 -11.19 5.34 7.11
CA THR A 135 -10.79 3.95 7.37
C THR A 135 -11.51 3.00 6.43
N ASP A 136 -11.14 1.72 6.45
CA ASP A 136 -12.01 0.69 5.92
C ASP A 136 -13.37 0.66 6.67
N ASN A 137 -14.31 -0.16 6.18
CA ASN A 137 -15.64 -0.25 6.77
C ASN A 137 -15.73 -1.26 7.94
N ALA A 138 -14.60 -1.66 8.54
CA ALA A 138 -14.59 -2.57 9.68
C ALA A 138 -15.26 -1.92 10.91
N ALA A 139 -16.08 -2.69 11.62
CA ALA A 139 -16.90 -2.17 12.71
C ALA A 139 -16.05 -1.60 13.88
N ASN A 140 -14.91 -2.24 14.18
CA ASN A 140 -13.98 -1.78 15.21
C ASN A 140 -13.28 -0.46 14.82
N MET A 141 -12.88 -0.29 13.55
CA MET A 141 -12.29 0.94 13.05
C MET A 141 -13.29 2.11 13.10
N LYS A 142 -14.50 1.88 12.58
CA LYS A 142 -15.58 2.87 12.67
C LYS A 142 -15.89 3.26 14.10
N LYS A 143 -16.00 2.28 15.01
CA LYS A 143 -16.26 2.53 16.42
C LYS A 143 -15.11 3.29 17.08
N ALA A 144 -13.86 2.93 16.76
CA ALA A 144 -12.68 3.60 17.28
C ALA A 144 -12.68 5.10 16.96
N VAL A 145 -12.89 5.47 15.69
CA VAL A 145 -12.97 6.89 15.30
C VAL A 145 -14.20 7.56 15.94
N SER A 146 -15.33 6.86 16.06
CA SER A 146 -16.53 7.41 16.72
C SER A 146 -16.34 7.68 18.21
N ASN A 147 -15.38 7.04 18.87
CA ASN A 147 -15.01 7.33 20.26
C ASN A 147 -14.18 8.61 20.39
N MET A 148 -13.61 9.10 19.30
CA MET A 148 -12.77 10.30 19.29
C MET A 148 -13.64 11.55 19.14
N ASN A 149 -13.61 12.43 20.15
CA ASN A 149 -14.39 13.66 20.12
C ASN A 149 -13.94 14.61 19.00
N ALA A 150 -14.91 15.26 18.36
CA ALA A 150 -14.71 16.29 17.31
C ALA A 150 -14.03 15.78 16.01
N ILE A 151 -13.84 14.49 15.84
CA ILE A 151 -13.31 13.90 14.62
C ILE A 151 -14.43 13.13 13.90
N GLN A 152 -14.59 13.39 12.60
CA GLN A 152 -15.56 12.68 11.77
C GLN A 152 -14.97 11.40 11.21
N TRP A 153 -15.77 10.35 11.19
CA TRP A 153 -15.43 9.12 10.48
C TRP A 153 -15.90 9.18 9.03
N GLN A 154 -15.02 8.77 8.11
CA GLN A 154 -15.33 8.58 6.69
C GLN A 154 -15.00 7.14 6.30
N GLY A 155 -15.95 6.45 5.65
CA GLY A 155 -15.68 5.13 5.06
C GLY A 155 -14.81 5.24 3.80
N CYS A 156 -13.94 4.27 3.59
CA CYS A 156 -13.11 4.18 2.37
C CYS A 156 -14.00 3.81 1.17
N ASP A 157 -14.08 4.71 0.18
CA ASP A 157 -14.88 4.48 -1.04
C ASP A 157 -14.32 3.35 -1.90
N ALA A 158 -12.98 3.21 -1.97
CA ALA A 158 -12.34 2.11 -2.68
C ALA A 158 -12.72 0.74 -2.07
N HIS A 159 -12.73 0.63 -0.74
CA HIS A 159 -13.20 -0.58 -0.05
C HIS A 159 -14.68 -0.84 -0.30
N THR A 160 -15.51 0.19 -0.27
CA THR A 160 -16.95 0.10 -0.57
C THR A 160 -17.17 -0.39 -2.01
N LEU A 161 -16.45 0.16 -2.99
CA LEU A 161 -16.50 -0.28 -4.38
C LEU A 161 -16.09 -1.75 -4.51
N GLN A 162 -15.01 -2.17 -3.85
CA GLN A 162 -14.57 -3.57 -3.83
C GLN A 162 -15.66 -4.50 -3.29
N LEU A 163 -16.36 -4.11 -2.23
CA LEU A 163 -17.48 -4.89 -1.67
C LEU A 163 -18.65 -4.99 -2.65
N ILE A 164 -18.98 -3.90 -3.35
CA ILE A 164 -20.05 -3.89 -4.37
C ILE A 164 -19.70 -4.83 -5.53
N ILE A 165 -18.48 -4.71 -6.07
CA ILE A 165 -17.98 -5.58 -7.13
C ILE A 165 -18.00 -7.05 -6.67
N GLY A 166 -17.52 -7.32 -5.46
CA GLY A 166 -17.52 -8.66 -4.88
C GLY A 166 -18.93 -9.26 -4.80
N LYS A 167 -19.92 -8.47 -4.39
CA LYS A 167 -21.34 -8.88 -4.39
C LYS A 167 -21.88 -9.08 -5.81
N GLY A 168 -21.55 -8.18 -6.73
CA GLY A 168 -21.95 -8.29 -8.14
C GLY A 168 -21.40 -9.53 -8.84
N LEU A 169 -20.22 -10.00 -8.42
CA LEU A 169 -19.59 -11.20 -8.98
C LEU A 169 -20.12 -12.52 -8.38
N VAL A 170 -20.97 -12.49 -7.35
CA VAL A 170 -21.52 -13.71 -6.72
C VAL A 170 -22.21 -14.64 -7.73
N PRO A 171 -23.09 -14.18 -8.65
CA PRO A 171 -23.77 -15.04 -9.61
C PRO A 171 -22.79 -15.78 -10.54
N VAL A 172 -21.66 -15.16 -10.89
CA VAL A 172 -20.66 -15.73 -11.80
C VAL A 172 -19.50 -16.41 -11.08
N LYS A 173 -19.54 -16.49 -9.76
CA LYS A 173 -18.46 -17.05 -8.93
C LYS A 173 -18.05 -18.47 -9.33
N VAL A 174 -19.04 -19.31 -9.70
CA VAL A 174 -18.78 -20.69 -10.15
C VAL A 174 -18.04 -20.68 -11.48
N LEU A 175 -18.44 -19.82 -12.42
CA LEU A 175 -17.77 -19.67 -13.71
C LEU A 175 -16.32 -19.18 -13.52
N VAL A 176 -16.12 -18.11 -12.75
CA VAL A 176 -14.79 -17.58 -12.42
C VAL A 176 -13.90 -18.66 -11.80
N LYS A 177 -14.44 -19.48 -10.88
CA LYS A 177 -13.69 -20.59 -10.28
C LYS A 177 -13.30 -21.65 -11.31
N ARG A 178 -14.17 -21.96 -12.27
CA ARG A 178 -13.88 -22.93 -13.36
C ARG A 178 -12.78 -22.37 -14.27
N VAL A 179 -12.89 -21.09 -14.67
CA VAL A 179 -11.86 -20.43 -15.51
C VAL A 179 -10.52 -20.39 -14.78
N LYS A 180 -10.47 -20.01 -13.51
CA LYS A 180 -9.21 -20.04 -12.72
C LYS A 180 -8.58 -21.42 -12.68
N ARG A 181 -9.37 -22.48 -12.44
CA ARG A 181 -8.86 -23.87 -12.47
C ARG A 181 -8.31 -24.28 -13.82
N LEU A 182 -8.96 -23.82 -14.91
CA LEU A 182 -8.48 -24.07 -16.26
C LEU A 182 -7.15 -23.37 -16.51
N ILE A 183 -7.03 -22.11 -16.12
CA ILE A 183 -5.78 -21.36 -16.20
C ILE A 183 -4.68 -22.05 -15.38
N GLU A 184 -4.94 -22.37 -14.11
CA GLU A 184 -3.99 -23.06 -13.22
C GLU A 184 -3.53 -24.39 -13.81
N PHE A 185 -4.44 -25.15 -14.44
CA PHE A 185 -4.12 -26.39 -15.12
C PHE A 185 -3.10 -26.16 -16.25
N PHE A 186 -3.34 -25.20 -17.14
CA PHE A 186 -2.43 -24.92 -18.26
C PHE A 186 -1.13 -24.23 -17.83
N MET A 187 -1.13 -23.48 -16.72
CA MET A 187 0.07 -22.89 -16.14
C MET A 187 0.98 -23.89 -15.42
N SER A 188 0.53 -25.14 -15.19
CA SER A 188 1.42 -26.16 -14.64
C SER A 188 2.49 -26.54 -15.67
N SER A 189 3.77 -26.68 -15.26
CA SER A 189 4.90 -26.93 -16.15
C SER A 189 4.63 -28.08 -17.13
N LYS A 190 4.05 -29.18 -16.63
CA LYS A 190 3.71 -30.36 -17.44
C LYS A 190 2.70 -30.06 -18.55
N GLN A 191 1.72 -29.21 -18.31
CA GLN A 191 0.69 -28.90 -19.32
C GLN A 191 1.14 -27.77 -20.25
N SER A 192 1.95 -26.86 -19.76
CA SER A 192 2.60 -25.83 -20.57
C SER A 192 3.50 -26.47 -21.62
N GLU A 193 4.37 -27.40 -21.25
CA GLU A 193 5.23 -28.15 -22.17
C GLU A 193 4.40 -28.93 -23.21
N ARG A 194 3.34 -29.61 -22.77
CA ARG A 194 2.44 -30.32 -23.70
C ARG A 194 1.74 -29.39 -24.69
N LEU A 195 1.33 -28.21 -24.23
CA LEU A 195 0.70 -27.23 -25.08
C LEU A 195 1.68 -26.71 -26.14
N GLU A 196 2.91 -26.40 -25.72
CA GLU A 196 3.97 -25.99 -26.65
C GLU A 196 4.28 -27.08 -27.69
N ASP A 197 4.35 -28.35 -27.30
CA ASP A 197 4.58 -29.48 -28.22
C ASP A 197 3.44 -29.62 -29.24
N ILE A 198 2.20 -29.44 -28.80
CA ILE A 198 1.03 -29.47 -29.69
C ILE A 198 1.05 -28.28 -30.64
N GLN A 199 1.34 -27.06 -30.15
CA GLN A 199 1.43 -25.86 -30.99
C GLN A 199 2.54 -25.98 -32.03
N LYS A 200 3.69 -26.55 -31.69
CA LYS A 200 4.76 -26.84 -32.65
C LYS A 200 4.34 -27.87 -33.71
N LYS A 201 3.53 -28.84 -33.31
CA LYS A 201 3.05 -29.92 -34.21
C LYS A 201 1.94 -29.43 -35.17
N TYR A 202 1.16 -28.45 -34.75
CA TYR A 202 0.02 -27.89 -35.48
C TYR A 202 0.09 -26.36 -35.56
N PRO A 203 1.07 -25.78 -36.29
CA PRO A 203 1.31 -24.34 -36.33
C PRO A 203 0.16 -23.52 -36.96
N ASP A 204 -0.68 -24.16 -37.78
CA ASP A 204 -1.81 -23.50 -38.42
C ASP A 204 -3.08 -23.42 -37.57
N ALA A 205 -3.11 -24.10 -36.43
CA ALA A 205 -4.25 -24.01 -35.51
C ALA A 205 -4.44 -22.60 -34.89
N ASN A 206 -3.37 -21.80 -34.85
CA ASN A 206 -3.42 -20.41 -34.33
C ASN A 206 -3.87 -19.39 -35.37
N LYS A 207 -3.95 -19.76 -36.67
CA LYS A 207 -4.37 -18.83 -37.75
C LYS A 207 -5.89 -18.72 -37.91
N ALA A 208 -6.66 -19.55 -37.19
CA ALA A 208 -8.11 -19.57 -37.31
C ALA A 208 -8.82 -18.44 -36.53
N ASP A 209 -8.13 -17.81 -35.56
CA ASP A 209 -8.73 -16.78 -34.70
C ASP A 209 -8.54 -15.33 -35.19
N ASP A 210 -7.66 -15.09 -36.18
CA ASP A 210 -7.48 -13.74 -36.73
C ASP A 210 -8.68 -13.26 -37.58
N ASN A 211 -9.71 -14.07 -37.76
CA ASN A 211 -10.92 -13.73 -38.51
C ASN A 211 -12.16 -13.45 -37.64
N LEU A 212 -12.02 -13.44 -36.33
CA LEU A 212 -13.05 -12.84 -35.45
C LEU A 212 -12.87 -11.33 -35.52
N GLN A 213 -13.52 -10.70 -36.52
CA GLN A 213 -13.71 -9.25 -36.52
C GLN A 213 -14.37 -8.87 -35.20
N ASP A 214 -13.73 -7.94 -34.50
CA ASP A 214 -14.29 -7.26 -33.35
C ASP A 214 -15.62 -6.61 -33.78
N ASP A 215 -16.74 -7.29 -33.54
CA ASP A 215 -18.03 -6.65 -33.48
C ASP A 215 -18.03 -5.82 -32.18
N GLU A 216 -17.48 -4.60 -32.26
CA GLU A 216 -17.68 -3.59 -31.23
C GLU A 216 -19.19 -3.42 -30.99
N PRO A 217 -19.69 -3.62 -29.75
CA PRO A 217 -21.07 -3.29 -29.45
C PRO A 217 -21.23 -1.77 -29.63
N LYS A 218 -22.03 -1.36 -30.61
CA LYS A 218 -22.43 0.04 -30.80
C LYS A 218 -23.04 0.54 -29.48
N GLU A 219 -22.27 1.40 -28.78
CA GLU A 219 -22.77 2.10 -27.60
C GLU A 219 -23.98 2.95 -28.00
N ASN A 220 -25.17 2.48 -27.64
CA ASN A 220 -26.33 3.34 -27.57
C ASN A 220 -26.19 4.21 -26.32
N ILE A 221 -25.62 5.41 -26.48
CA ILE A 221 -25.63 6.47 -25.47
C ILE A 221 -27.08 6.88 -25.25
N VAL A 222 -27.69 6.34 -24.21
CA VAL A 222 -28.97 6.83 -23.70
C VAL A 222 -28.68 8.12 -22.93
N SER A 223 -28.95 9.25 -23.58
CA SER A 223 -28.93 10.55 -22.93
C SER A 223 -30.08 10.64 -21.93
N PHE A 224 -29.78 10.71 -20.63
CA PHE A 224 -30.75 11.09 -19.63
C PHE A 224 -30.82 12.63 -19.60
N ASN A 225 -32.01 13.15 -19.96
CA ASN A 225 -32.45 14.50 -19.66
C ASN A 225 -32.84 14.62 -18.19
#